data_9cb36a9883685b51a7af8b389810abd6
#
_entry.id   9cb36a9883685b51a7af8b389810abd6
#
_cell.length_a   1.000
_cell.length_b   1.000
_cell.length_c   1.000
_cell.angle_alpha   90.00
_cell.angle_beta   90.00
_cell.angle_gamma   90.00
#
_symmetry.space_group_name_H-M   'P 1'
#
loop_
_entity.id
_entity.type
_entity.pdbx_description
1 polymer ?
#
loop_
_entity_poly.entity_id
_entity_poly.type
_entity_poly.pdbx_seq_one_letter_code
_entity_poly.pdbx_strand_id
1 'polypeptide(L)'
;MTLKFPETLDEFDENELVRLPASWDEYLELVDEVPYTVQFLNHEVIMSQASRLHESLIIILGSLLYNYFSLKEGYDVLGSNVKIMIPNQEGDFNADLSVVKEPVEYGTPPTGRVSAMRIANPEIVVEVLSKSTRKFDEGEKLAYYKLIPSLQHILLVDQTRPFASVYSRTGNPDEWLNHDYRTLESIIRLGDLSLPMQEIYRKAVFES
;
A
#
# COMPACT_ATOMS: atom_id res chain seq x y z
N MET A 1 22.54 19.04 -9.23
CA MET A 1 21.61 19.89 -8.45
C MET A 1 21.23 19.03 -7.26
N THR A 2 21.65 19.37 -6.05
CA THR A 2 21.30 18.55 -4.88
C THR A 2 19.81 18.72 -4.64
N LEU A 3 19.05 17.66 -4.79
CA LEU A 3 17.63 17.64 -4.46
C LEU A 3 17.48 17.99 -2.98
N LYS A 4 16.67 18.98 -2.66
CA LYS A 4 16.35 19.31 -1.27
C LYS A 4 15.13 18.49 -0.88
N PHE A 5 15.38 17.39 -0.18
CA PHE A 5 14.33 16.62 0.48
C PHE A 5 13.99 17.24 1.84
N PRO A 6 12.77 17.10 2.35
CA PRO A 6 12.45 17.46 3.72
C PRO A 6 13.35 16.70 4.70
N GLU A 7 13.97 17.42 5.64
CA GLU A 7 14.86 16.80 6.63
C GLU A 7 14.07 16.15 7.79
N THR A 8 12.84 16.63 8.02
CA THR A 8 11.99 16.17 9.11
C THR A 8 10.53 15.98 8.64
N LEU A 9 9.76 15.19 9.40
CA LEU A 9 8.33 14.99 9.14
C LEU A 9 7.52 16.29 9.28
N ASP A 10 7.95 17.21 10.12
CA ASP A 10 7.26 18.49 10.38
C ASP A 10 7.31 19.45 9.18
N GLU A 11 8.15 19.18 8.19
CA GLU A 11 8.23 19.96 6.94
C GLU A 11 7.19 19.56 5.91
N PHE A 12 6.47 18.45 6.14
CA PHE A 12 5.39 17.99 5.26
C PHE A 12 4.05 18.62 5.65
N ASP A 13 3.30 19.08 4.65
CA ASP A 13 1.85 19.27 4.81
C ASP A 13 1.15 17.91 4.70
N GLU A 14 0.37 17.52 5.72
CA GLU A 14 -0.40 16.27 5.73
C GLU A 14 -1.41 16.14 4.56
N ASN A 15 -1.69 17.26 3.87
CA ASN A 15 -2.59 17.31 2.72
C ASN A 15 -1.86 17.30 1.38
N GLU A 16 -0.53 17.20 1.38
CA GLU A 16 0.29 17.30 0.17
C GLU A 16 1.02 15.99 -0.13
N LEU A 17 1.06 15.62 -1.41
CA LEU A 17 1.90 14.57 -1.95
C LEU A 17 3.09 15.24 -2.62
N VAL A 18 4.27 15.06 -2.05
CA VAL A 18 5.51 15.61 -2.60
C VAL A 18 6.07 14.65 -3.65
N ARG A 19 6.42 15.18 -4.83
CA ARG A 19 7.05 14.40 -5.91
C ARG A 19 8.27 15.17 -6.40
N LEU A 20 9.42 14.49 -6.46
CA LEU A 20 10.68 15.07 -6.89
C LEU A 20 11.38 14.14 -7.88
N PRO A 21 11.90 14.64 -9.03
CA PRO A 21 12.67 13.81 -9.95
C PRO A 21 13.88 13.20 -9.26
N ALA A 22 14.09 11.90 -9.45
CA ALA A 22 15.23 11.17 -8.92
C ALA A 22 15.57 9.96 -9.77
N SER A 23 16.82 9.57 -9.82
CA SER A 23 17.26 8.28 -10.32
C SER A 23 17.02 7.16 -9.28
N TRP A 24 17.17 5.91 -9.69
CA TRP A 24 17.16 4.78 -8.76
C TRP A 24 18.26 4.88 -7.71
N ASP A 25 19.46 5.32 -8.08
CA ASP A 25 20.59 5.43 -7.16
C ASP A 25 20.32 6.50 -6.10
N GLU A 26 19.85 7.69 -6.50
CA GLU A 26 19.45 8.77 -5.58
C GLU A 26 18.31 8.34 -4.65
N TYR A 27 17.31 7.61 -5.16
CA TYR A 27 16.24 7.06 -4.35
C TYR A 27 16.74 6.05 -3.30
N LEU A 28 17.64 5.13 -3.69
CA LEU A 28 18.17 4.11 -2.78
C LEU A 28 19.07 4.72 -1.69
N GLU A 29 19.82 5.77 -2.00
CA GLU A 29 20.55 6.55 -1.01
C GLU A 29 19.59 7.22 -0.02
N LEU A 30 18.51 7.85 -0.55
CA LEU A 30 17.52 8.53 0.27
C LEU A 30 16.79 7.57 1.23
N VAL A 31 16.41 6.38 0.77
CA VAL A 31 15.74 5.35 1.62
C VAL A 31 16.53 5.02 2.88
N ASP A 32 17.87 5.04 2.79
CA ASP A 32 18.74 4.70 3.92
C ASP A 32 18.98 5.91 4.87
N GLU A 33 18.71 7.15 4.41
CA GLU A 33 19.07 8.39 5.13
C GLU A 33 17.89 9.06 5.83
N VAL A 34 16.66 8.96 5.30
CA VAL A 34 15.51 9.71 5.83
C VAL A 34 14.70 8.92 6.83
N PRO A 35 14.11 9.58 7.86
CA PRO A 35 13.33 8.92 8.91
C PRO A 35 11.87 8.65 8.53
N TYR A 36 11.49 8.86 7.27
CA TYR A 36 10.12 8.72 6.77
C TYR A 36 10.06 7.81 5.54
N THR A 37 8.85 7.38 5.20
CA THR A 37 8.60 6.49 4.07
C THR A 37 8.73 7.23 2.75
N VAL A 38 9.53 6.68 1.83
CA VAL A 38 9.68 7.16 0.46
C VAL A 38 9.37 6.05 -0.52
N GLN A 39 8.68 6.39 -1.60
CA GLN A 39 8.34 5.50 -2.69
C GLN A 39 9.01 5.96 -3.97
N PHE A 40 9.11 5.10 -4.95
CA PHE A 40 9.69 5.42 -6.26
C PHE A 40 8.77 4.99 -7.38
N LEU A 41 8.61 5.85 -8.38
CA LEU A 41 7.89 5.55 -9.60
C LEU A 41 8.40 6.44 -10.75
N ASN A 42 8.73 5.81 -11.88
CA ASN A 42 9.04 6.51 -13.14
C ASN A 42 10.02 7.70 -12.97
N HIS A 43 11.16 7.48 -12.29
CA HIS A 43 12.16 8.51 -12.02
C HIS A 43 11.68 9.65 -11.11
N GLU A 44 10.75 9.36 -10.22
CA GLU A 44 10.32 10.28 -9.17
C GLU A 44 10.34 9.60 -7.81
N VAL A 45 10.81 10.32 -6.80
CA VAL A 45 10.59 10.00 -5.40
C VAL A 45 9.26 10.61 -4.96
N ILE A 46 8.46 9.81 -4.26
CA ILE A 46 7.11 10.18 -3.82
C ILE A 46 7.04 10.04 -2.30
N MET A 47 6.58 11.08 -1.63
CA MET A 47 6.55 11.19 -0.18
C MET A 47 5.23 11.80 0.29
N SER A 48 4.74 11.33 1.44
CA SER A 48 3.55 11.88 2.10
C SER A 48 3.64 11.63 3.60
N GLN A 49 2.85 12.36 4.37
CA GLN A 49 2.70 12.14 5.80
C GLN A 49 1.36 11.49 6.11
N ALA A 50 1.36 10.50 7.01
CA ALA A 50 0.16 9.83 7.48
C ALA A 50 -0.50 10.59 8.64
N SER A 51 -1.83 10.65 8.65
CA SER A 51 -2.59 11.19 9.78
C SER A 51 -2.77 10.15 10.89
N ARG A 52 -3.10 10.59 12.11
CA ARG A 52 -3.42 9.69 13.23
C ARG A 52 -4.58 8.73 12.90
N LEU A 53 -5.58 9.19 12.15
CA LEU A 53 -6.73 8.34 11.75
C LEU A 53 -6.30 7.28 10.76
N HIS A 54 -5.47 7.64 9.80
CA HIS A 54 -4.85 6.72 8.84
C HIS A 54 -4.13 5.57 9.57
N GLU A 55 -3.22 5.88 10.49
CA GLU A 55 -2.50 4.88 11.28
C GLU A 55 -3.44 3.99 12.11
N SER A 56 -4.50 4.57 12.69
CA SER A 56 -5.49 3.80 13.46
C SER A 56 -6.22 2.77 12.59
N LEU A 57 -6.56 3.12 11.34
CA LEU A 57 -7.19 2.20 10.40
C LEU A 57 -6.24 1.09 9.96
N ILE A 58 -4.97 1.42 9.71
CA ILE A 58 -3.93 0.43 9.38
C ILE A 58 -3.81 -0.62 10.48
N ILE A 59 -3.74 -0.21 11.74
CA ILE A 59 -3.63 -1.15 12.87
C ILE A 59 -4.87 -2.05 12.97
N ILE A 60 -6.08 -1.51 12.77
CA ILE A 60 -7.31 -2.31 12.78
C ILE A 60 -7.32 -3.31 11.63
N LEU A 61 -7.07 -2.87 10.41
CA LEU A 61 -7.00 -3.72 9.22
C LEU A 61 -5.92 -4.79 9.35
N GLY A 62 -4.72 -4.40 9.81
CA GLY A 62 -3.62 -5.31 10.07
C GLY A 62 -3.98 -6.40 11.09
N SER A 63 -4.69 -6.02 12.17
CA SER A 63 -5.18 -6.98 13.16
C SER A 63 -6.19 -7.96 12.57
N LEU A 64 -7.14 -7.49 11.75
CA LEU A 64 -8.14 -8.34 11.10
C LEU A 64 -7.50 -9.31 10.10
N LEU A 65 -6.56 -8.83 9.30
CA LEU A 65 -5.79 -9.67 8.37
C LEU A 65 -4.94 -10.70 9.12
N TYR A 66 -4.19 -10.25 10.13
CA TYR A 66 -3.32 -11.13 10.91
C TYR A 66 -4.10 -12.24 11.61
N ASN A 67 -5.25 -11.94 12.22
CA ASN A 67 -6.10 -12.93 12.87
C ASN A 67 -6.59 -14.03 11.91
N TYR A 68 -6.78 -13.69 10.64
CA TYR A 68 -7.20 -14.66 9.63
C TYR A 68 -6.01 -15.43 9.04
N PHE A 69 -4.95 -14.74 8.66
CA PHE A 69 -3.83 -15.34 7.94
C PHE A 69 -2.85 -16.08 8.84
N SER A 70 -2.72 -15.71 10.13
CA SER A 70 -1.89 -16.45 11.10
C SER A 70 -2.32 -17.90 11.33
N LEU A 71 -3.56 -18.25 10.94
CA LEU A 71 -4.07 -19.61 10.97
C LEU A 71 -3.80 -20.41 9.68
N LYS A 72 -3.18 -19.78 8.68
CA LYS A 72 -2.88 -20.37 7.38
C LYS A 72 -1.37 -20.51 7.22
N GLU A 73 -0.93 -21.72 6.93
CA GLU A 73 0.48 -22.02 6.72
C GLU A 73 1.03 -21.23 5.51
N GLY A 74 2.23 -20.68 5.69
CA GLY A 74 2.96 -19.98 4.65
C GLY A 74 2.44 -18.57 4.32
N TYR A 75 1.61 -17.96 5.17
CA TYR A 75 1.16 -16.58 4.97
C TYR A 75 1.76 -15.63 6.01
N ASP A 76 2.23 -14.47 5.53
CA ASP A 76 2.65 -13.34 6.36
C ASP A 76 1.84 -12.08 6.04
N VAL A 77 1.53 -11.29 7.08
CA VAL A 77 0.93 -9.96 6.98
C VAL A 77 2.00 -8.93 7.31
N LEU A 78 2.27 -8.04 6.37
CA LEU A 78 3.39 -7.09 6.43
C LEU A 78 2.87 -5.66 6.43
N GLY A 79 3.55 -4.78 7.15
CA GLY A 79 3.27 -3.34 7.18
C GLY A 79 4.09 -2.56 6.14
N SER A 80 3.90 -1.24 6.15
CA SER A 80 4.43 -0.31 5.15
C SER A 80 5.96 -0.23 5.04
N ASN A 81 6.71 -0.73 6.03
CA ASN A 81 8.17 -0.75 5.95
C ASN A 81 8.71 -1.80 4.96
N VAL A 82 7.90 -2.79 4.57
CA VAL A 82 8.26 -3.73 3.52
C VAL A 82 7.76 -3.17 2.18
N LYS A 83 8.70 -2.94 1.28
CA LYS A 83 8.41 -2.39 -0.04
C LYS A 83 7.91 -3.47 -1.00
N ILE A 84 7.15 -3.06 -1.99
CA ILE A 84 6.67 -3.90 -3.07
C ILE A 84 7.33 -3.43 -4.37
N MET A 85 8.21 -4.27 -4.90
CA MET A 85 8.85 -4.03 -6.19
C MET A 85 7.85 -4.29 -7.31
N ILE A 86 7.64 -3.30 -8.15
CA ILE A 86 6.81 -3.45 -9.35
C ILE A 86 7.59 -4.18 -10.45
N PRO A 87 6.94 -5.06 -11.24
CA PRO A 87 7.59 -5.74 -12.35
C PRO A 87 8.37 -4.78 -13.26
N ASN A 88 9.46 -5.28 -13.86
CA ASN A 88 10.37 -4.51 -14.70
C ASN A 88 11.07 -3.34 -13.98
N GLN A 89 11.06 -3.32 -12.66
CA GLN A 89 11.69 -2.27 -11.84
C GLN A 89 11.15 -0.85 -12.12
N GLU A 90 9.88 -0.75 -12.52
CA GLU A 90 9.25 0.54 -12.82
C GLU A 90 8.90 1.33 -11.55
N GLY A 91 8.75 0.64 -10.40
CA GLY A 91 8.44 1.26 -9.12
C GLY A 91 8.82 0.42 -7.91
N ASP A 92 8.88 1.09 -6.76
CA ASP A 92 9.14 0.52 -5.43
C ASP A 92 8.18 1.19 -4.44
N PHE A 93 7.07 0.52 -4.11
CA PHE A 93 5.98 1.10 -3.35
C PHE A 93 5.96 0.62 -1.91
N ASN A 94 5.44 1.46 -1.03
CA ASN A 94 5.04 1.07 0.31
C ASN A 94 3.51 0.96 0.33
N ALA A 95 2.98 -0.27 0.36
CA ALA A 95 1.58 -0.46 0.71
C ALA A 95 1.40 -0.27 2.22
N ASP A 96 0.26 0.22 2.65
CA ASP A 96 -0.04 0.33 4.08
C ASP A 96 0.00 -1.06 4.75
N LEU A 97 -0.58 -2.07 4.08
CA LEU A 97 -0.46 -3.47 4.46
C LEU A 97 -0.34 -4.34 3.20
N SER A 98 0.37 -5.45 3.33
CA SER A 98 0.40 -6.49 2.31
C SER A 98 0.30 -7.88 2.92
N VAL A 99 -0.21 -8.83 2.15
CA VAL A 99 -0.22 -10.25 2.48
C VAL A 99 0.58 -10.97 1.43
N VAL A 100 1.56 -11.74 1.86
CA VAL A 100 2.41 -12.54 0.99
C VAL A 100 2.31 -14.02 1.38
N LYS A 101 2.41 -14.89 0.37
CA LYS A 101 2.47 -16.33 0.57
C LYS A 101 3.84 -16.87 0.21
N GLU A 102 4.34 -17.79 1.02
CA GLU A 102 5.59 -18.52 0.72
C GLU A 102 5.49 -19.35 -0.57
N PRO A 103 6.60 -19.51 -1.32
CA PRO A 103 7.90 -18.87 -1.08
C PRO A 103 7.86 -17.37 -1.38
N VAL A 104 8.45 -16.55 -0.49
CA VAL A 104 8.56 -15.11 -0.70
C VAL A 104 9.57 -14.82 -1.80
N GLU A 105 9.16 -14.08 -2.81
CA GLU A 105 10.05 -13.58 -3.87
C GLU A 105 10.53 -12.17 -3.49
N TYR A 106 11.86 -12.01 -3.45
CA TYR A 106 12.47 -10.73 -3.11
C TYR A 106 12.72 -9.87 -4.34
N GLY A 107 12.28 -8.61 -4.26
CA GLY A 107 12.51 -7.63 -5.31
C GLY A 107 13.97 -7.23 -5.41
N THR A 108 14.48 -7.14 -6.64
CA THR A 108 15.86 -6.74 -6.93
C THR A 108 15.85 -5.43 -7.73
N PRO A 109 16.28 -4.30 -7.13
CA PRO A 109 16.41 -3.05 -7.85
C PRO A 109 17.52 -3.13 -8.93
N PRO A 110 17.61 -2.15 -9.85
CA PRO A 110 18.61 -2.14 -10.93
C PRO A 110 20.05 -2.29 -10.45
N THR A 111 20.36 -1.88 -9.22
CA THR A 111 21.69 -2.03 -8.60
C THR A 111 22.06 -3.49 -8.31
N GLY A 112 21.11 -4.44 -8.40
CA GLY A 112 21.32 -5.85 -8.08
C GLY A 112 21.33 -6.18 -6.58
N ARG A 113 21.13 -5.19 -5.69
CA ARG A 113 21.13 -5.39 -4.23
C ARG A 113 19.82 -6.01 -3.77
N VAL A 114 19.82 -7.30 -3.50
CA VAL A 114 18.65 -7.99 -2.90
C VAL A 114 18.48 -7.58 -1.45
N SER A 115 17.23 -7.33 -1.02
CA SER A 115 16.92 -6.97 0.35
C SER A 115 15.62 -7.66 0.78
N ALA A 116 15.62 -8.22 2.00
CA ALA A 116 14.40 -8.78 2.62
C ALA A 116 13.32 -7.72 2.88
N MET A 117 13.65 -6.43 2.75
CA MET A 117 12.70 -5.33 2.87
C MET A 117 11.97 -5.03 1.56
N ARG A 118 12.15 -5.82 0.51
CA ARG A 118 11.45 -5.73 -0.77
C ARG A 118 10.91 -7.08 -1.19
N ILE A 119 9.60 -7.16 -1.36
CA ILE A 119 8.93 -8.34 -1.91
C ILE A 119 8.45 -8.06 -3.34
N ALA A 120 8.26 -9.11 -4.13
CA ALA A 120 7.78 -9.02 -5.50
C ALA A 120 6.47 -9.78 -5.75
N ASN A 121 6.03 -10.61 -4.77
CA ASN A 121 4.87 -11.50 -4.95
C ASN A 121 3.78 -11.37 -3.87
N PRO A 122 3.29 -10.16 -3.52
CA PRO A 122 2.13 -10.03 -2.64
C PRO A 122 0.89 -10.66 -3.29
N GLU A 123 0.03 -11.29 -2.48
CA GLU A 123 -1.30 -11.75 -2.92
C GLU A 123 -2.40 -10.70 -2.65
N ILE A 124 -2.24 -9.90 -1.59
CA ILE A 124 -3.16 -8.82 -1.24
C ILE A 124 -2.36 -7.57 -0.93
N VAL A 125 -2.82 -6.42 -1.39
CA VAL A 125 -2.38 -5.11 -0.93
C VAL A 125 -3.56 -4.31 -0.39
N VAL A 126 -3.30 -3.51 0.64
CA VAL A 126 -4.29 -2.63 1.27
C VAL A 126 -3.71 -1.22 1.34
N GLU A 127 -4.50 -0.24 0.91
CA GLU A 127 -4.20 1.19 1.03
C GLU A 127 -5.33 1.89 1.78
N VAL A 128 -4.99 2.71 2.73
CA VAL A 128 -5.90 3.61 3.43
C VAL A 128 -5.82 4.97 2.77
N LEU A 129 -6.85 5.34 2.04
CA LEU A 129 -6.89 6.56 1.24
C LEU A 129 -6.93 7.80 2.12
N SER A 130 -5.92 8.65 1.99
CA SER A 130 -5.84 9.97 2.60
C SER A 130 -6.20 11.06 1.57
N LYS A 131 -6.32 12.30 2.01
CA LYS A 131 -6.56 13.43 1.11
C LYS A 131 -5.37 13.67 0.18
N SER A 132 -4.15 13.53 0.69
CA SER A 132 -2.91 13.75 -0.08
C SER A 132 -2.65 12.64 -1.10
N THR A 133 -2.84 11.37 -0.73
CA THR A 133 -2.41 10.24 -1.55
C THR A 133 -3.49 9.68 -2.45
N ARG A 134 -4.78 9.98 -2.21
CA ARG A 134 -5.93 9.38 -2.91
C ARG A 134 -5.76 9.31 -4.44
N LYS A 135 -5.40 10.41 -5.08
CA LYS A 135 -5.26 10.43 -6.55
C LYS A 135 -4.16 9.51 -7.05
N PHE A 136 -3.09 9.40 -6.27
CA PHE A 136 -1.98 8.51 -6.56
C PHE A 136 -2.38 7.05 -6.35
N ASP A 137 -3.00 6.73 -5.19
CA ASP A 137 -3.39 5.37 -4.81
C ASP A 137 -4.49 4.80 -5.72
N GLU A 138 -5.55 5.59 -6.02
CA GLU A 138 -6.65 5.20 -6.93
C GLU A 138 -6.26 5.25 -8.41
N GLY A 139 -5.17 5.92 -8.76
CA GLY A 139 -4.71 6.13 -10.13
C GLY A 139 -3.46 5.32 -10.47
N GLU A 140 -2.31 5.99 -10.43
CA GLU A 140 -1.03 5.43 -10.88
C GLU A 140 -0.67 4.15 -10.09
N LYS A 141 -0.69 4.20 -8.76
CA LYS A 141 -0.30 3.09 -7.89
C LYS A 141 -1.18 1.86 -8.13
N LEU A 142 -2.51 2.06 -8.21
CA LEU A 142 -3.46 0.99 -8.56
C LEU A 142 -3.15 0.35 -9.92
N ALA A 143 -2.82 1.15 -10.94
CA ALA A 143 -2.50 0.65 -12.27
C ALA A 143 -1.24 -0.23 -12.24
N TYR A 144 -0.20 0.19 -11.52
CA TYR A 144 1.03 -0.56 -11.37
C TYR A 144 0.87 -1.82 -10.50
N TYR A 145 0.08 -1.79 -9.43
CA TYR A 145 -0.23 -2.98 -8.65
C TYR A 145 -0.86 -4.08 -9.51
N LYS A 146 -1.73 -3.72 -10.44
CA LYS A 146 -2.36 -4.69 -11.35
C LYS A 146 -1.38 -5.44 -12.25
N LEU A 147 -0.16 -4.94 -12.42
CA LEU A 147 0.90 -5.61 -13.17
C LEU A 147 1.56 -6.75 -12.38
N ILE A 148 1.39 -6.82 -11.05
CA ILE A 148 2.00 -7.87 -10.22
C ILE A 148 1.28 -9.20 -10.46
N PRO A 149 1.94 -10.24 -10.98
CA PRO A 149 1.26 -11.47 -11.39
C PRO A 149 0.59 -12.24 -10.24
N SER A 150 1.21 -12.22 -9.05
CA SER A 150 0.72 -12.91 -7.85
C SER A 150 -0.48 -12.24 -7.20
N LEU A 151 -0.68 -10.94 -7.46
CA LEU A 151 -1.68 -10.13 -6.76
C LEU A 151 -3.10 -10.56 -7.12
N GLN A 152 -3.88 -10.92 -6.10
CA GLN A 152 -5.26 -11.38 -6.24
C GLN A 152 -6.27 -10.30 -5.85
N HIS A 153 -5.94 -9.50 -4.81
CA HIS A 153 -6.84 -8.46 -4.32
C HIS A 153 -6.11 -7.17 -4.01
N ILE A 154 -6.76 -6.05 -4.34
CA ILE A 154 -6.36 -4.71 -3.92
C ILE A 154 -7.53 -4.12 -3.16
N LEU A 155 -7.33 -3.77 -1.89
CA LEU A 155 -8.33 -3.15 -1.03
C LEU A 155 -7.94 -1.68 -0.79
N LEU A 156 -8.82 -0.78 -1.19
CA LEU A 156 -8.72 0.65 -0.92
C LEU A 156 -9.76 1.01 0.14
N VAL A 157 -9.36 1.63 1.26
CA VAL A 157 -10.24 2.01 2.38
C VAL A 157 -10.18 3.51 2.61
N ASP A 158 -11.32 4.18 2.58
CA ASP A 158 -11.38 5.63 2.78
C ASP A 158 -11.31 5.98 4.28
N GLN A 159 -10.39 6.85 4.68
CA GLN A 159 -10.28 7.25 6.10
C GLN A 159 -11.36 8.24 6.55
N THR A 160 -12.05 8.92 5.61
CA THR A 160 -12.97 10.05 5.93
C THR A 160 -14.44 9.68 5.91
N ARG A 161 -14.79 8.51 5.38
CA ARG A 161 -16.17 8.02 5.27
C ARG A 161 -16.21 6.49 5.20
N PRO A 162 -17.34 5.85 5.52
CA PRO A 162 -17.49 4.41 5.36
C PRO A 162 -17.56 4.05 3.86
N PHE A 163 -16.38 3.86 3.28
CA PHE A 163 -16.23 3.47 1.88
C PHE A 163 -15.01 2.57 1.74
N ALA A 164 -15.17 1.49 0.99
CA ALA A 164 -14.07 0.67 0.54
C ALA A 164 -14.29 0.20 -0.90
N SER A 165 -13.22 0.06 -1.64
CA SER A 165 -13.23 -0.47 -3.01
C SER A 165 -12.29 -1.66 -3.09
N VAL A 166 -12.77 -2.79 -3.59
CA VAL A 166 -11.98 -4.00 -3.82
C VAL A 166 -11.83 -4.24 -5.30
N TYR A 167 -10.60 -4.42 -5.74
CA TYR A 167 -10.27 -4.95 -7.06
C TYR A 167 -9.83 -6.39 -6.87
N SER A 168 -10.51 -7.33 -7.52
CA SER A 168 -10.18 -8.75 -7.48
C SER A 168 -9.80 -9.23 -8.87
N ARG A 169 -8.67 -9.94 -8.97
CA ARG A 169 -8.27 -10.57 -10.22
C ARG A 169 -9.26 -11.68 -10.56
N THR A 170 -9.66 -11.77 -11.82
CA THR A 170 -10.48 -12.87 -12.32
C THR A 170 -9.61 -14.04 -12.77
N GLY A 171 -10.22 -15.10 -13.30
CA GLY A 171 -9.47 -16.18 -13.95
C GLY A 171 -8.73 -15.75 -15.23
N ASN A 172 -9.00 -14.55 -15.73
CA ASN A 172 -8.31 -13.95 -16.88
C ASN A 172 -7.23 -12.98 -16.36
N PRO A 173 -5.95 -13.15 -16.70
CA PRO A 173 -4.84 -12.39 -16.09
C PRO A 173 -4.97 -10.85 -16.18
N ASP A 174 -5.56 -10.35 -17.25
CA ASP A 174 -5.68 -8.91 -17.51
C ASP A 174 -7.01 -8.32 -17.04
N GLU A 175 -7.87 -9.13 -16.41
CA GLU A 175 -9.20 -8.73 -16.02
C GLU A 175 -9.34 -8.59 -14.51
N TRP A 176 -9.87 -7.44 -14.08
CA TRP A 176 -10.12 -7.12 -12.67
C TRP A 176 -11.57 -6.74 -12.46
N LEU A 177 -12.22 -7.40 -11.50
CA LEU A 177 -13.54 -7.05 -11.03
C LEU A 177 -13.43 -6.00 -9.91
N ASN A 178 -14.13 -4.88 -10.05
CA ASN A 178 -14.24 -3.89 -8.99
C ASN A 178 -15.57 -4.02 -8.25
N HIS A 179 -15.52 -3.95 -6.91
CA HIS A 179 -16.69 -3.90 -6.05
C HIS A 179 -16.53 -2.83 -4.97
N ASP A 180 -17.49 -1.92 -4.89
CA ASP A 180 -17.55 -0.86 -3.88
C ASP A 180 -18.49 -1.22 -2.73
N TYR A 181 -18.05 -0.91 -1.50
CA TYR A 181 -18.79 -1.03 -0.25
C TYR A 181 -19.00 0.36 0.34
N ARG A 182 -20.25 0.73 0.63
CA ARG A 182 -20.61 2.13 0.90
C ARG A 182 -21.32 2.35 2.23
N THR A 183 -21.55 1.29 3.01
CA THR A 183 -22.26 1.37 4.29
C THR A 183 -21.55 0.55 5.36
N LEU A 184 -21.75 0.91 6.62
CA LEU A 184 -21.16 0.19 7.77
C LEU A 184 -21.66 -1.24 7.90
N GLU A 185 -22.85 -1.55 7.39
CA GLU A 185 -23.44 -2.90 7.40
C GLU A 185 -22.81 -3.83 6.37
N SER A 186 -22.06 -3.26 5.43
CA SER A 186 -21.38 -4.03 4.37
C SER A 186 -20.30 -4.95 4.94
N ILE A 187 -20.09 -6.07 4.28
CA ILE A 187 -19.00 -7.02 4.56
C ILE A 187 -18.11 -7.12 3.32
N ILE A 188 -16.90 -6.62 3.42
CA ILE A 188 -15.88 -6.72 2.35
C ILE A 188 -15.48 -8.20 2.19
N ARG A 189 -15.30 -8.63 0.94
CA ARG A 189 -14.84 -9.97 0.59
C ARG A 189 -13.52 -9.92 -0.17
N LEU A 190 -12.52 -10.66 0.37
CA LEU A 190 -11.23 -10.92 -0.29
C LEU A 190 -11.06 -12.44 -0.36
N GLY A 191 -11.56 -13.06 -1.42
CA GLY A 191 -11.73 -14.51 -1.47
C GLY A 191 -12.62 -15.01 -0.32
N ASP A 192 -12.08 -15.90 0.53
CA ASP A 192 -12.79 -16.45 1.70
C ASP A 192 -12.75 -15.51 2.92
N LEU A 193 -11.87 -14.51 2.93
CA LEU A 193 -11.77 -13.54 4.02
C LEU A 193 -12.95 -12.57 3.98
N SER A 194 -13.56 -12.36 5.14
CA SER A 194 -14.67 -11.44 5.36
C SER A 194 -14.26 -10.35 6.35
N LEU A 195 -14.35 -9.10 5.94
CA LEU A 195 -14.01 -7.94 6.76
C LEU A 195 -15.27 -7.06 6.94
N PRO A 196 -15.94 -7.09 8.10
CA PRO A 196 -17.08 -6.21 8.35
C PRO A 196 -16.64 -4.74 8.40
N MET A 197 -17.31 -3.87 7.66
CA MET A 197 -17.03 -2.43 7.66
C MET A 197 -17.16 -1.81 9.06
N GLN A 198 -18.10 -2.29 9.88
CA GLN A 198 -18.24 -1.86 11.28
C GLN A 198 -16.99 -2.12 12.12
N GLU A 199 -16.29 -3.24 11.88
CA GLU A 199 -15.06 -3.54 12.62
C GLU A 199 -13.90 -2.64 12.15
N ILE A 200 -13.80 -2.37 10.85
CA ILE A 200 -12.78 -1.47 10.30
C ILE A 200 -12.94 -0.07 10.87
N TYR A 201 -14.17 0.45 10.88
CA TYR A 201 -14.48 1.81 11.29
C TYR A 201 -14.93 1.97 12.74
N ARG A 202 -14.77 0.94 13.58
CA ARG A 202 -15.27 0.95 14.99
C ARG A 202 -14.76 2.11 15.87
N LYS A 203 -13.66 2.75 15.48
CA LYS A 203 -13.08 3.91 16.18
C LYS A 203 -13.10 5.19 15.34
N ALA A 204 -13.63 5.13 14.13
CA ALA A 204 -13.72 6.31 13.28
C ALA A 204 -14.96 7.14 13.66
N VAL A 205 -14.77 8.46 13.72
CA VAL A 205 -15.85 9.42 13.87
C VAL A 205 -15.91 10.20 12.57
N PHE A 206 -17.01 10.07 11.85
CA PHE A 206 -17.21 10.82 10.62
C PHE A 206 -17.92 12.12 10.92
N GLU A 207 -17.40 13.22 10.39
CA GLU A 207 -18.12 14.50 10.42
C GLU A 207 -19.35 14.41 9.51
N SER A 208 -20.48 14.83 10.03
CA SER A 208 -21.79 14.83 9.37
C SER A 208 -21.95 16.01 8.41
#